data_f0a1ebabe816bd94781e51844caa9a03
#
_entry.id   f0a1ebabe816bd94781e51844caa9a03
#
_cell.length_a   1.000
_cell.length_b   1.000
_cell.length_c   1.000
_cell.angle_alpha   90.00
_cell.angle_beta   90.00
_cell.angle_gamma   90.00
#
_symmetry.space_group_name_H-M   'P 1'
#
loop_
_entity.id
_entity.type
_entity.pdbx_description
1 polymer ?
#
loop_
_entity_poly.entity_id
_entity_poly.type
_entity_poly.pdbx_seq_one_letter_code
_entity_poly.pdbx_strand_id
1 'polypeptide(L)'
;GGLFLSLSYFGTDQSQVQRYLSGRSIRESQMGLIMNGFLKIPMQFFILFTGVMVFVFYQFEPAPLNFNPKAILTVKESKQIEEFSNLEIENIETQKQIRNLLLNNGSSKEIDALRKKELKQRGIARDIISKSDPKQETNDKDYIFISFILSHLPVGLIGLLIAVILSASMSSTASELNALAATSTIDLYKRNYKNKPEKTYLKTSKMFTLVWGLIAILFACFGNLFENLIQLINIIGSIFYGTILGIFLVGIFNTSIKGRAIFWAAIISEIFVITIFVWDKIGFLWLNLIGALGTILMSSIIQYTFYIKSKK
;
A
#
# COMPACT_ATOMS: atom_id res chain seq x y z
N GLY A 1 1.63 15.99 6.32
CA GLY A 1 1.18 15.02 5.28
C GLY A 1 0.44 13.84 5.91
N GLY A 2 1.08 13.04 6.78
CA GLY A 2 0.50 11.81 7.34
C GLY A 2 -0.83 11.97 8.06
N LEU A 3 -1.03 13.05 8.82
CA LEU A 3 -2.30 13.34 9.45
C LEU A 3 -3.44 13.49 8.43
N PHE A 4 -3.19 14.20 7.33
CA PHE A 4 -4.21 14.40 6.27
C PHE A 4 -4.50 13.10 5.52
N LEU A 5 -3.48 12.27 5.27
CA LEU A 5 -3.67 10.93 4.73
C LEU A 5 -4.56 10.07 5.65
N SER A 6 -4.29 10.07 6.95
CA SER A 6 -5.10 9.34 7.94
C SER A 6 -6.53 9.87 8.01
N LEU A 7 -6.72 11.19 8.02
CA LEU A 7 -8.06 11.80 8.01
C LEU A 7 -8.84 11.43 6.74
N SER A 8 -8.19 11.40 5.58
CA SER A 8 -8.81 10.96 4.33
C SER A 8 -9.22 9.49 4.43
N TYR A 9 -8.31 8.63 4.80
CA TYR A 9 -8.55 7.18 4.90
C TYR A 9 -9.67 6.84 5.87
N PHE A 10 -9.66 7.41 7.09
CA PHE A 10 -10.67 7.12 8.08
C PHE A 10 -11.97 7.91 7.93
N GLY A 11 -11.95 9.05 7.25
CA GLY A 11 -13.09 9.95 7.15
C GLY A 11 -13.82 9.94 5.82
N THR A 12 -13.16 9.55 4.74
CA THR A 12 -13.74 9.65 3.39
C THR A 12 -13.71 8.36 2.58
N ASP A 13 -12.89 7.37 2.97
CA ASP A 13 -12.84 6.08 2.29
C ASP A 13 -14.09 5.26 2.62
N GLN A 14 -14.90 4.97 1.57
CA GLN A 14 -16.17 4.28 1.74
C GLN A 14 -16.02 2.90 2.36
N SER A 15 -14.96 2.16 2.04
CA SER A 15 -14.74 0.82 2.58
C SER A 15 -14.50 0.85 4.09
N GLN A 16 -13.84 1.89 4.58
CA GLN A 16 -13.57 2.09 6.00
C GLN A 16 -14.81 2.67 6.71
N VAL A 17 -15.36 3.75 6.18
CA VAL A 17 -16.52 4.44 6.78
C VAL A 17 -17.73 3.51 6.92
N GLN A 18 -18.00 2.68 5.91
CA GLN A 18 -19.10 1.72 5.95
C GLN A 18 -18.97 0.71 7.10
N ARG A 19 -17.76 0.32 7.50
CA ARG A 19 -17.53 -0.64 8.59
C ARG A 19 -17.99 -0.08 9.94
N TYR A 20 -17.68 1.18 10.25
CA TYR A 20 -18.11 1.74 11.53
C TYR A 20 -19.53 2.34 11.50
N LEU A 21 -20.04 2.71 10.33
CA LEU A 21 -21.44 3.11 10.19
C LEU A 21 -22.40 1.91 10.26
N SER A 22 -21.93 0.67 10.14
CA SER A 22 -22.73 -0.54 10.34
C SER A 22 -23.01 -0.87 11.80
N GLY A 23 -22.44 -0.14 12.75
CA GLY A 23 -22.73 -0.26 14.18
C GLY A 23 -24.19 0.07 14.51
N ARG A 24 -24.75 -0.60 15.54
CA ARG A 24 -26.14 -0.40 15.97
C ARG A 24 -26.40 0.97 16.59
N SER A 25 -25.35 1.65 17.02
CA SER A 25 -25.43 2.98 17.64
C SER A 25 -24.18 3.80 17.36
N ILE A 26 -24.30 5.13 17.45
CA ILE A 26 -23.15 6.05 17.33
C ILE A 26 -22.06 5.71 18.38
N ARG A 27 -22.49 5.32 19.59
CA ARG A 27 -21.56 4.94 20.66
C ARG A 27 -20.74 3.70 20.30
N GLU A 28 -21.33 2.69 19.68
CA GLU A 28 -20.62 1.51 19.19
C GLU A 28 -19.61 1.87 18.11
N SER A 29 -19.99 2.73 17.17
CA SER A 29 -19.08 3.21 16.10
C SER A 29 -17.90 4.00 16.69
N GLN A 30 -18.15 4.90 17.64
CA GLN A 30 -17.11 5.66 18.34
C GLN A 30 -16.18 4.73 19.13
N MET A 31 -16.74 3.78 19.88
CA MET A 31 -15.97 2.82 20.65
C MET A 31 -15.11 1.93 19.73
N GLY A 32 -15.66 1.49 18.59
CA GLY A 32 -14.92 0.72 17.58
C GLY A 32 -13.73 1.49 17.02
N LEU A 33 -13.88 2.79 16.73
CA LEU A 33 -12.78 3.65 16.29
C LEU A 33 -11.70 3.83 17.36
N ILE A 34 -12.10 4.05 18.63
CA ILE A 34 -11.17 4.18 19.75
C ILE A 34 -10.40 2.87 19.95
N MET A 35 -11.10 1.73 19.97
CA MET A 35 -10.47 0.41 20.10
C MET A 35 -9.51 0.13 18.94
N ASN A 36 -9.89 0.46 17.71
CA ASN A 36 -9.00 0.29 16.55
C ASN A 36 -7.71 1.11 16.73
N GLY A 37 -7.81 2.37 17.14
CA GLY A 37 -6.65 3.22 17.41
C GLY A 37 -5.77 2.65 18.54
N PHE A 38 -6.37 2.21 19.64
CA PHE A 38 -5.65 1.68 20.79
C PHE A 38 -4.98 0.33 20.50
N LEU A 39 -5.66 -0.59 19.80
CA LEU A 39 -5.11 -1.91 19.49
C LEU A 39 -4.12 -1.88 18.32
N LYS A 40 -4.28 -0.96 17.38
CA LYS A 40 -3.42 -0.86 16.19
C LYS A 40 -1.99 -0.48 16.54
N ILE A 41 -1.78 0.35 17.57
CA ILE A 41 -0.43 0.78 17.97
C ILE A 41 0.43 -0.42 18.45
N PRO A 42 0.02 -1.21 19.47
CA PRO A 42 0.79 -2.37 19.89
C PRO A 42 0.88 -3.45 18.80
N MET A 43 -0.19 -3.67 18.04
CA MET A 43 -0.18 -4.61 16.92
C MET A 43 0.87 -4.22 15.87
N GLN A 44 0.95 -2.94 15.49
CA GLN A 44 1.93 -2.46 14.54
C GLN A 44 3.36 -2.62 15.08
N PHE A 45 3.57 -2.39 16.39
CA PHE A 45 4.84 -2.64 17.05
C PHE A 45 5.25 -4.10 16.91
N PHE A 46 4.37 -5.06 17.21
CA PHE A 46 4.69 -6.49 17.10
C PHE A 46 4.95 -6.92 15.66
N ILE A 47 4.23 -6.37 14.68
CA ILE A 47 4.47 -6.66 13.25
C ILE A 47 5.88 -6.19 12.85
N LEU A 48 6.25 -4.96 13.20
CA LEU A 48 7.58 -4.43 12.90
C LEU A 48 8.67 -5.18 13.67
N PHE A 49 8.41 -5.53 14.93
CA PHE A 49 9.31 -6.32 15.75
C PHE A 49 9.58 -7.71 15.14
N THR A 50 8.55 -8.35 14.60
CA THR A 50 8.73 -9.63 13.87
C THR A 50 9.69 -9.47 12.70
N GLY A 51 9.60 -8.39 11.93
CA GLY A 51 10.55 -8.08 10.86
C GLY A 51 11.98 -7.90 11.37
N VAL A 52 12.15 -7.19 12.50
CA VAL A 52 13.47 -7.04 13.15
C VAL A 52 14.01 -8.39 13.62
N MET A 53 13.15 -9.26 14.18
CA MET A 53 13.59 -10.59 14.63
C MET A 53 14.04 -11.48 13.47
N VAL A 54 13.38 -11.43 12.32
CA VAL A 54 13.83 -12.13 11.10
C VAL A 54 15.19 -11.58 10.62
N PHE A 55 15.36 -10.26 10.67
CA PHE A 55 16.66 -9.64 10.35
C PHE A 55 17.75 -10.12 11.31
N VAL A 56 17.48 -10.15 12.64
CA VAL A 56 18.42 -10.66 13.65
C VAL A 56 18.74 -12.13 13.41
N PHE A 57 17.75 -12.95 13.10
CA PHE A 57 17.95 -14.35 12.78
C PHE A 57 19.00 -14.54 11.69
N TYR A 58 18.87 -13.83 10.57
CA TYR A 58 19.81 -13.88 9.45
C TYR A 58 21.17 -13.21 9.71
N GLN A 59 21.40 -12.63 10.90
CA GLN A 59 22.77 -12.28 11.34
C GLN A 59 23.55 -13.50 11.86
N PHE A 60 22.84 -14.55 12.29
CA PHE A 60 23.42 -15.74 12.90
C PHE A 60 23.29 -16.98 12.00
N GLU A 61 22.30 -17.03 11.12
CA GLU A 61 22.10 -18.09 10.13
C GLU A 61 22.39 -17.55 8.72
N PRO A 62 23.13 -18.32 7.89
CA PRO A 62 23.49 -17.86 6.54
C PRO A 62 22.25 -17.60 5.70
N ALA A 63 22.14 -16.37 5.20
CA ALA A 63 21.10 -15.97 4.25
C ALA A 63 21.53 -16.30 2.81
N PRO A 64 20.62 -16.78 1.94
CA PRO A 64 20.93 -16.96 0.52
C PRO A 64 21.28 -15.64 -0.15
N LEU A 65 22.05 -15.66 -1.22
CA LEU A 65 22.39 -14.48 -2.02
C LEU A 65 21.16 -13.77 -2.59
N ASN A 66 20.13 -14.55 -2.91
CA ASN A 66 18.83 -14.06 -3.35
C ASN A 66 17.73 -14.97 -2.80
N PHE A 67 16.65 -14.39 -2.29
CA PHE A 67 15.52 -15.12 -1.70
C PHE A 67 14.45 -15.53 -2.71
N ASN A 68 14.53 -15.07 -3.96
CA ASN A 68 13.57 -15.44 -5.00
C ASN A 68 13.94 -16.81 -5.61
N PRO A 69 13.16 -17.88 -5.35
CA PRO A 69 13.48 -19.23 -5.85
C PRO A 69 13.51 -19.28 -7.38
N LYS A 70 12.68 -18.49 -8.06
CA LYS A 70 12.63 -18.47 -9.52
C LYS A 70 13.90 -17.84 -10.08
N ALA A 71 14.41 -16.79 -9.49
CA ALA A 71 15.67 -16.17 -9.90
C ALA A 71 16.85 -17.14 -9.74
N ILE A 72 16.89 -17.89 -8.64
CA ILE A 72 17.91 -18.91 -8.40
C ILE A 72 17.83 -20.04 -9.45
N LEU A 73 16.61 -20.53 -9.77
CA LEU A 73 16.42 -21.56 -10.80
C LEU A 73 16.88 -21.07 -12.17
N THR A 74 16.55 -19.85 -12.55
CA THR A 74 16.99 -19.25 -13.82
C THR A 74 18.51 -19.20 -13.93
N VAL A 75 19.22 -18.85 -12.85
CA VAL A 75 20.68 -18.85 -12.84
C VAL A 75 21.24 -20.28 -12.93
N LYS A 76 20.63 -21.26 -12.24
CA LYS A 76 21.05 -22.66 -12.27
C LYS A 76 20.98 -23.29 -13.66
N GLU A 77 20.05 -22.81 -14.50
CA GLU A 77 19.89 -23.26 -15.89
C GLU A 77 20.72 -22.42 -16.89
N SER A 78 21.45 -21.43 -16.43
CA SER A 78 22.23 -20.51 -17.25
C SER A 78 23.74 -20.87 -17.26
N LYS A 79 24.48 -20.24 -18.18
CA LYS A 79 25.94 -20.34 -18.22
C LYS A 79 26.64 -19.70 -17.02
N GLN A 80 25.94 -18.88 -16.25
CA GLN A 80 26.47 -18.11 -15.12
C GLN A 80 26.43 -18.88 -13.79
N ILE A 81 26.03 -20.17 -13.80
CA ILE A 81 25.92 -21.00 -12.57
C ILE A 81 27.22 -21.07 -11.80
N GLU A 82 28.36 -21.22 -12.48
CA GLU A 82 29.66 -21.36 -11.83
C GLU A 82 30.06 -20.05 -11.12
N GLU A 83 29.88 -18.91 -11.78
CA GLU A 83 30.13 -17.58 -11.20
C GLU A 83 29.25 -17.32 -9.98
N PHE A 84 27.96 -17.65 -10.07
CA PHE A 84 27.02 -17.51 -8.98
C PHE A 84 27.36 -18.41 -7.80
N SER A 85 27.71 -19.68 -8.04
CA SER A 85 28.06 -20.64 -6.99
C SER A 85 29.33 -20.24 -6.24
N ASN A 86 30.35 -19.74 -6.95
CA ASN A 86 31.56 -19.22 -6.31
C ASN A 86 31.28 -18.02 -5.45
N LEU A 87 30.42 -17.09 -5.91
CA LEU A 87 29.99 -15.94 -5.15
C LEU A 87 29.16 -16.35 -3.91
N GLU A 88 28.34 -17.37 -4.01
CA GLU A 88 27.55 -17.90 -2.89
C GLU A 88 28.45 -18.44 -1.79
N ILE A 89 29.49 -19.22 -2.15
CA ILE A 89 30.48 -19.71 -1.18
C ILE A 89 31.21 -18.56 -0.49
N GLU A 90 31.65 -17.57 -1.25
CA GLU A 90 32.33 -16.38 -0.69
C GLU A 90 31.39 -15.58 0.23
N ASN A 91 30.12 -15.46 -0.12
CA ASN A 91 29.12 -14.76 0.71
C ASN A 91 28.87 -15.49 2.02
N ILE A 92 28.72 -16.83 2.00
CA ILE A 92 28.59 -17.65 3.21
C ILE A 92 29.78 -17.45 4.15
N GLU A 93 30.99 -17.41 3.59
CA GLU A 93 32.20 -17.18 4.41
C GLU A 93 32.20 -15.78 5.02
N THR A 94 31.80 -14.74 4.26
CA THR A 94 31.64 -13.37 4.76
C THR A 94 30.62 -13.31 5.91
N GLN A 95 29.48 -14.00 5.78
CA GLN A 95 28.45 -14.07 6.83
C GLN A 95 28.95 -14.81 8.08
N LYS A 96 29.71 -15.89 7.94
CA LYS A 96 30.35 -16.58 9.07
C LYS A 96 31.32 -15.67 9.81
N GLN A 97 32.10 -14.87 9.12
CA GLN A 97 33.00 -13.88 9.74
C GLN A 97 32.21 -12.82 10.51
N ILE A 98 31.13 -12.27 9.95
CA ILE A 98 30.23 -11.34 10.66
C ILE A 98 29.66 -11.99 11.92
N ARG A 99 29.13 -13.23 11.83
CA ARG A 99 28.60 -13.99 12.96
C ARG A 99 29.66 -14.14 14.06
N ASN A 100 30.87 -14.55 13.71
CA ASN A 100 31.96 -14.74 14.68
C ASN A 100 32.33 -13.43 15.40
N LEU A 101 32.39 -12.33 14.69
CA LEU A 101 32.63 -11.01 15.29
C LEU A 101 31.49 -10.57 16.20
N LEU A 102 30.22 -10.84 15.82
CA LEU A 102 29.07 -10.53 16.67
C LEU A 102 29.07 -11.36 17.97
N LEU A 103 29.40 -12.64 17.90
CA LEU A 103 29.46 -13.52 19.08
C LEU A 103 30.63 -13.18 20.02
N ASN A 104 31.73 -12.70 19.48
CA ASN A 104 32.95 -12.37 20.25
C ASN A 104 33.08 -10.88 20.57
N ASN A 105 32.01 -10.08 20.48
CA ASN A 105 32.05 -8.63 20.69
C ASN A 105 33.16 -7.92 19.88
N GLY A 106 33.31 -8.33 18.62
CA GLY A 106 34.32 -7.76 17.72
C GLY A 106 34.07 -6.29 17.38
N SER A 107 35.04 -5.70 16.70
CA SER A 107 35.00 -4.26 16.35
C SER A 107 33.84 -3.92 15.45
N SER A 108 33.03 -2.91 15.79
CA SER A 108 31.93 -2.41 14.95
C SER A 108 32.43 -1.98 13.54
N LYS A 109 33.65 -1.45 13.44
CA LYS A 109 34.24 -1.06 12.14
C LYS A 109 34.51 -2.26 11.25
N GLU A 110 34.95 -3.39 11.80
CA GLU A 110 35.18 -4.62 11.05
C GLU A 110 33.86 -5.23 10.59
N ILE A 111 32.84 -5.24 11.47
CA ILE A 111 31.50 -5.70 11.14
C ILE A 111 30.91 -4.84 10.01
N ASP A 112 31.05 -3.53 10.08
CA ASP A 112 30.54 -2.61 9.03
C ASP A 112 31.28 -2.80 7.70
N ALA A 113 32.57 -3.08 7.72
CA ALA A 113 33.34 -3.39 6.51
C ALA A 113 32.86 -4.69 5.84
N LEU A 114 32.63 -5.74 6.63
CA LEU A 114 32.12 -7.02 6.12
C LEU A 114 30.68 -6.91 5.62
N ARG A 115 29.83 -6.14 6.29
CA ARG A 115 28.47 -5.85 5.80
C ARG A 115 28.47 -5.11 4.46
N LYS A 116 29.38 -4.16 4.28
CA LYS A 116 29.56 -3.49 2.98
C LYS A 116 30.03 -4.47 1.90
N LYS A 117 30.90 -5.44 2.27
CA LYS A 117 31.32 -6.52 1.36
C LYS A 117 30.12 -7.40 0.99
N GLU A 118 29.33 -7.83 1.94
CA GLU A 118 28.13 -8.62 1.72
C GLU A 118 27.11 -7.91 0.80
N LEU A 119 26.87 -6.62 1.01
CA LEU A 119 26.00 -5.82 0.14
C LEU A 119 26.51 -5.75 -1.31
N LYS A 120 27.84 -5.65 -1.51
CA LYS A 120 28.44 -5.72 -2.84
C LYS A 120 28.25 -7.09 -3.48
N GLN A 121 28.44 -8.18 -2.74
CA GLN A 121 28.22 -9.55 -3.20
C GLN A 121 26.76 -9.76 -3.64
N ARG A 122 25.78 -9.27 -2.86
CA ARG A 122 24.37 -9.28 -3.25
C ARG A 122 24.08 -8.42 -4.48
N GLY A 123 24.81 -7.30 -4.68
CA GLY A 123 24.75 -6.50 -5.89
C GLY A 123 25.20 -7.28 -7.12
N ILE A 124 26.38 -7.92 -7.03
CA ILE A 124 26.92 -8.77 -8.09
C ILE A 124 25.97 -9.93 -8.42
N ALA A 125 25.37 -10.56 -7.40
CA ALA A 125 24.38 -11.62 -7.59
C ALA A 125 23.15 -11.14 -8.41
N ARG A 126 22.67 -9.93 -8.15
CA ARG A 126 21.59 -9.30 -8.95
C ARG A 126 21.99 -9.07 -10.40
N ASP A 127 23.23 -8.63 -10.63
CA ASP A 127 23.76 -8.45 -11.98
C ASP A 127 23.86 -9.79 -12.72
N ILE A 128 24.29 -10.86 -12.05
CA ILE A 128 24.34 -12.22 -12.62
C ILE A 128 22.93 -12.70 -12.98
N ILE A 129 21.94 -12.50 -12.09
CA ILE A 129 20.54 -12.84 -12.34
C ILE A 129 20.01 -12.09 -13.57
N SER A 130 20.26 -10.77 -13.64
CA SER A 130 19.84 -9.94 -14.76
C SER A 130 20.50 -10.33 -16.09
N LYS A 131 21.75 -10.79 -16.06
CA LYS A 131 22.46 -11.33 -17.25
C LYS A 131 21.89 -12.68 -17.68
N SER A 132 21.43 -13.49 -16.73
CA SER A 132 20.84 -14.80 -17.01
C SER A 132 19.46 -14.69 -17.66
N ASP A 133 18.63 -13.76 -17.18
CA ASP A 133 17.34 -13.37 -17.78
C ASP A 133 17.02 -11.90 -17.44
N PRO A 134 17.07 -11.00 -18.44
CA PRO A 134 16.75 -9.59 -18.25
C PRO A 134 15.32 -9.30 -17.79
N LYS A 135 14.40 -10.26 -17.94
CA LYS A 135 13.00 -10.14 -17.47
C LYS A 135 12.80 -10.63 -16.06
N GLN A 136 13.80 -11.30 -15.46
CA GLN A 136 13.72 -11.84 -14.12
C GLN A 136 13.82 -10.71 -13.09
N GLU A 137 12.91 -10.69 -12.14
CA GLU A 137 12.97 -9.78 -10.99
C GLU A 137 14.19 -10.08 -10.13
N THR A 138 15.04 -9.07 -9.95
CA THR A 138 16.27 -9.15 -9.14
C THR A 138 16.07 -8.72 -7.71
N ASN A 139 14.99 -7.94 -7.42
CA ASN A 139 14.63 -7.53 -6.07
C ASN A 139 13.98 -8.70 -5.33
N ASP A 140 14.56 -9.09 -4.21
CA ASP A 140 14.14 -10.25 -3.42
C ASP A 140 13.54 -9.90 -2.05
N LYS A 141 13.30 -8.62 -1.79
CA LYS A 141 12.82 -8.15 -0.48
C LYS A 141 11.50 -8.79 -0.06
N ASP A 142 10.58 -8.95 -1.01
CA ASP A 142 9.25 -9.50 -0.74
C ASP A 142 9.28 -11.02 -0.49
N TYR A 143 10.39 -11.68 -0.86
CA TYR A 143 10.59 -13.11 -0.66
C TYR A 143 11.23 -13.46 0.69
N ILE A 144 11.84 -12.52 1.40
CA ILE A 144 12.60 -12.80 2.64
C ILE A 144 11.71 -13.45 3.69
N PHE A 145 10.57 -12.83 3.99
CA PHE A 145 9.66 -13.31 5.05
C PHE A 145 9.01 -14.65 4.70
N ILE A 146 8.55 -14.80 3.46
CA ILE A 146 7.93 -16.06 3.02
C ILE A 146 8.96 -17.19 2.97
N SER A 147 10.18 -16.93 2.55
CA SER A 147 11.27 -17.90 2.55
C SER A 147 11.62 -18.33 3.97
N PHE A 148 11.69 -17.39 4.91
CA PHE A 148 11.88 -17.72 6.33
C PHE A 148 10.79 -18.65 6.86
N ILE A 149 9.51 -18.34 6.59
CA ILE A 149 8.38 -19.18 7.00
C ILE A 149 8.50 -20.60 6.43
N LEU A 150 8.73 -20.71 5.12
CA LEU A 150 8.76 -21.99 4.42
C LEU A 150 9.94 -22.88 4.85
N SER A 151 11.07 -22.27 5.25
CA SER A 151 12.29 -23.00 5.58
C SER A 151 12.41 -23.36 7.07
N HIS A 152 11.77 -22.59 7.97
CA HIS A 152 12.04 -22.70 9.41
C HIS A 152 10.83 -23.07 10.25
N LEU A 153 9.60 -22.97 9.72
CA LEU A 153 8.40 -23.30 10.48
C LEU A 153 7.92 -24.73 10.22
N PRO A 154 7.31 -25.38 11.22
CA PRO A 154 6.66 -26.68 11.04
C PRO A 154 5.55 -26.61 9.98
N VAL A 155 5.37 -27.68 9.21
CA VAL A 155 4.41 -27.77 8.09
C VAL A 155 2.99 -27.35 8.48
N GLY A 156 2.52 -27.72 9.69
CA GLY A 156 1.19 -27.34 10.16
C GLY A 156 1.03 -25.83 10.38
N LEU A 157 2.06 -25.15 10.90
CA LEU A 157 2.06 -23.69 11.05
C LEU A 157 2.14 -22.97 9.70
N ILE A 158 2.90 -23.51 8.75
CA ILE A 158 2.96 -22.98 7.39
C ILE A 158 1.56 -22.98 6.76
N GLY A 159 0.85 -24.12 6.82
CA GLY A 159 -0.51 -24.23 6.30
C GLY A 159 -1.49 -23.26 6.96
N LEU A 160 -1.41 -23.12 8.28
CA LEU A 160 -2.23 -22.17 9.04
C LEU A 160 -1.96 -20.72 8.61
N LEU A 161 -0.69 -20.33 8.49
CA LEU A 161 -0.32 -18.97 8.06
C LEU A 161 -0.80 -18.66 6.63
N ILE A 162 -0.66 -19.61 5.70
CA ILE A 162 -1.17 -19.46 4.34
C ILE A 162 -2.69 -19.28 4.36
N ALA A 163 -3.41 -20.10 5.14
CA ALA A 163 -4.86 -19.98 5.28
C ALA A 163 -5.27 -18.62 5.86
N VAL A 164 -4.55 -18.10 6.86
CA VAL A 164 -4.79 -16.77 7.43
C VAL A 164 -4.54 -15.66 6.41
N ILE A 165 -3.45 -15.73 5.65
CA ILE A 165 -3.12 -14.75 4.61
C ILE A 165 -4.23 -14.74 3.53
N LEU A 166 -4.63 -15.90 3.05
CA LEU A 166 -5.71 -16.02 2.06
C LEU A 166 -7.03 -15.48 2.60
N SER A 167 -7.40 -15.86 3.83
CA SER A 167 -8.63 -15.37 4.48
C SER A 167 -8.63 -13.85 4.64
N ALA A 168 -7.52 -13.27 5.08
CA ALA A 168 -7.38 -11.83 5.24
C ALA A 168 -7.48 -11.09 3.89
N SER A 169 -6.82 -11.61 2.85
CA SER A 169 -6.87 -11.06 1.50
C SER A 169 -8.28 -11.12 0.91
N MET A 170 -8.96 -12.26 1.05
CA MET A 170 -10.34 -12.41 0.57
C MET A 170 -11.31 -11.48 1.31
N SER A 171 -11.17 -11.35 2.62
CA SER A 171 -12.01 -10.46 3.44
C SER A 171 -11.86 -9.00 3.04
N SER A 172 -10.62 -8.53 2.87
CA SER A 172 -10.35 -7.15 2.45
C SER A 172 -10.87 -6.88 1.04
N THR A 173 -10.55 -7.75 0.08
CA THR A 173 -11.01 -7.62 -1.31
C THR A 173 -12.54 -7.61 -1.41
N ALA A 174 -13.23 -8.50 -0.69
CA ALA A 174 -14.68 -8.53 -0.67
C ALA A 174 -15.29 -7.22 -0.13
N SER A 175 -14.69 -6.65 0.91
CA SER A 175 -15.11 -5.37 1.49
C SER A 175 -14.96 -4.21 0.49
N GLU A 176 -13.82 -4.12 -0.19
CA GLU A 176 -13.55 -3.08 -1.19
C GLU A 176 -14.50 -3.20 -2.40
N LEU A 177 -14.66 -4.40 -2.93
CA LEU A 177 -15.61 -4.64 -4.05
C LEU A 177 -17.04 -4.31 -3.67
N ASN A 178 -17.47 -4.62 -2.43
CA ASN A 178 -18.78 -4.25 -1.94
C ASN A 178 -18.95 -2.74 -1.80
N ALA A 179 -17.95 -2.03 -1.29
CA ALA A 179 -17.97 -0.57 -1.18
C ALA A 179 -18.06 0.11 -2.56
N LEU A 180 -17.24 -0.32 -3.52
CA LEU A 180 -17.27 0.17 -4.91
C LEU A 180 -18.62 -0.10 -5.59
N ALA A 181 -19.17 -1.31 -5.43
CA ALA A 181 -20.46 -1.68 -5.98
C ALA A 181 -21.61 -0.90 -5.33
N ALA A 182 -21.57 -0.69 -4.02
CA ALA A 182 -22.57 0.09 -3.29
C ALA A 182 -22.57 1.55 -3.74
N THR A 183 -21.41 2.19 -3.80
CA THR A 183 -21.25 3.58 -4.28
C THR A 183 -21.73 3.70 -5.72
N SER A 184 -21.31 2.80 -6.61
CA SER A 184 -21.74 2.80 -8.02
C SER A 184 -23.26 2.62 -8.15
N THR A 185 -23.85 1.78 -7.31
CA THR A 185 -25.30 1.53 -7.35
C THR A 185 -26.10 2.68 -6.76
N ILE A 186 -25.69 3.22 -5.60
CA ILE A 186 -26.46 4.23 -4.87
C ILE A 186 -26.24 5.60 -5.51
N ASP A 187 -24.99 6.00 -5.70
CA ASP A 187 -24.64 7.37 -6.08
C ASP A 187 -24.75 7.60 -7.60
N LEU A 188 -24.49 6.59 -8.42
CA LEU A 188 -24.56 6.71 -9.87
C LEU A 188 -25.89 6.14 -10.40
N TYR A 189 -26.18 4.86 -10.18
CA TYR A 189 -27.32 4.22 -10.83
C TYR A 189 -28.66 4.68 -10.22
N LYS A 190 -28.86 4.58 -8.90
CA LYS A 190 -30.11 4.95 -8.23
C LYS A 190 -30.42 6.44 -8.36
N ARG A 191 -29.41 7.29 -8.40
CA ARG A 191 -29.57 8.74 -8.58
C ARG A 191 -30.15 9.06 -9.98
N ASN A 192 -29.73 8.33 -11.01
CA ASN A 192 -30.19 8.53 -12.37
C ASN A 192 -31.48 7.77 -12.70
N TYR A 193 -31.67 6.58 -12.11
CA TYR A 193 -32.83 5.71 -12.34
C TYR A 193 -33.62 5.54 -11.04
N LYS A 194 -34.42 6.57 -10.71
CA LYS A 194 -35.25 6.58 -9.49
C LYS A 194 -36.45 5.63 -9.62
N ASN A 195 -37.00 5.20 -8.50
CA ASN A 195 -38.23 4.42 -8.39
C ASN A 195 -38.20 3.01 -9.07
N LYS A 196 -37.03 2.39 -9.14
CA LYS A 196 -36.94 0.97 -9.51
C LYS A 196 -37.17 0.07 -8.29
N PRO A 197 -37.69 -1.15 -8.47
CA PRO A 197 -37.83 -2.15 -7.40
C PRO A 197 -36.44 -2.43 -6.73
N GLU A 198 -36.45 -2.70 -5.45
CA GLU A 198 -35.19 -3.02 -4.71
C GLU A 198 -34.43 -4.20 -5.31
N LYS A 199 -35.17 -5.19 -5.83
CA LYS A 199 -34.58 -6.34 -6.54
C LYS A 199 -33.74 -5.91 -7.74
N THR A 200 -34.11 -4.84 -8.43
CA THR A 200 -33.31 -4.27 -9.54
C THR A 200 -32.03 -3.65 -9.04
N TYR A 201 -32.07 -2.87 -7.95
CA TYR A 201 -30.85 -2.27 -7.36
C TYR A 201 -29.90 -3.35 -6.86
N LEU A 202 -30.43 -4.42 -6.24
CA LEU A 202 -29.61 -5.55 -5.79
C LEU A 202 -28.92 -6.26 -6.99
N LYS A 203 -29.67 -6.48 -8.09
CA LYS A 203 -29.09 -7.09 -9.31
C LYS A 203 -28.01 -6.19 -9.92
N THR A 204 -28.25 -4.88 -9.95
CA THR A 204 -27.27 -3.89 -10.43
C THR A 204 -26.02 -3.85 -9.54
N SER A 205 -26.19 -3.92 -8.22
CA SER A 205 -25.07 -3.99 -7.29
C SER A 205 -24.19 -5.23 -7.53
N LYS A 206 -24.79 -6.40 -7.69
CA LYS A 206 -24.07 -7.64 -8.05
C LYS A 206 -23.32 -7.51 -9.37
N MET A 207 -23.92 -6.86 -10.36
CA MET A 207 -23.27 -6.61 -11.65
C MET A 207 -22.06 -5.67 -11.48
N PHE A 208 -22.19 -4.59 -10.70
CA PHE A 208 -21.06 -3.70 -10.41
C PHE A 208 -19.96 -4.40 -9.63
N THR A 209 -20.29 -5.30 -8.69
CA THR A 209 -19.28 -6.14 -8.01
C THR A 209 -18.46 -6.94 -9.02
N LEU A 210 -19.10 -7.53 -10.02
CA LEU A 210 -18.43 -8.27 -11.09
C LEU A 210 -17.54 -7.37 -11.95
N VAL A 211 -18.06 -6.22 -12.36
CA VAL A 211 -17.31 -5.25 -13.19
C VAL A 211 -16.07 -4.75 -12.44
N TRP A 212 -16.22 -4.32 -11.18
CA TRP A 212 -15.10 -3.88 -10.37
C TRP A 212 -14.10 -4.99 -10.08
N GLY A 213 -14.59 -6.24 -9.90
CA GLY A 213 -13.72 -7.41 -9.76
C GLY A 213 -12.88 -7.66 -11.01
N LEU A 214 -13.46 -7.56 -12.20
CA LEU A 214 -12.72 -7.68 -13.48
C LEU A 214 -11.67 -6.55 -13.62
N ILE A 215 -12.04 -5.31 -13.30
CA ILE A 215 -11.11 -4.18 -13.32
C ILE A 215 -9.95 -4.42 -12.35
N ALA A 216 -10.23 -4.91 -11.13
CA ALA A 216 -9.20 -5.23 -10.15
C ALA A 216 -8.25 -6.32 -10.64
N ILE A 217 -8.77 -7.37 -11.29
CA ILE A 217 -7.94 -8.43 -11.90
C ILE A 217 -7.06 -7.86 -13.01
N LEU A 218 -7.62 -7.04 -13.89
CA LEU A 218 -6.85 -6.38 -14.95
C LEU A 218 -5.73 -5.53 -14.35
N PHE A 219 -6.02 -4.72 -13.32
CA PHE A 219 -5.01 -3.92 -12.64
C PHE A 219 -3.92 -4.79 -11.99
N ALA A 220 -4.30 -5.90 -11.37
CA ALA A 220 -3.36 -6.82 -10.74
C ALA A 220 -2.39 -7.47 -11.76
N CYS A 221 -2.84 -7.71 -12.99
CA CYS A 221 -1.99 -8.23 -14.08
C CYS A 221 -0.85 -7.25 -14.45
N PHE A 222 -1.04 -5.96 -14.23
CA PHE A 222 -0.03 -4.93 -14.47
C PHE A 222 0.77 -4.55 -13.20
N GLY A 223 0.40 -5.09 -12.04
CA GLY A 223 1.01 -4.75 -10.75
C GLY A 223 2.51 -5.09 -10.65
N ASN A 224 2.98 -6.09 -11.39
CA ASN A 224 4.38 -6.50 -11.41
C ASN A 224 5.34 -5.48 -12.06
N LEU A 225 4.82 -4.39 -12.63
CA LEU A 225 5.62 -3.32 -13.22
C LEU A 225 6.22 -2.35 -12.18
N PHE A 226 5.85 -2.49 -10.90
CA PHE A 226 6.27 -1.59 -9.84
C PHE A 226 7.09 -2.34 -8.78
N GLU A 227 8.25 -1.80 -8.46
CA GLU A 227 9.19 -2.38 -7.48
C GLU A 227 8.62 -2.44 -6.05
N ASN A 228 7.70 -1.53 -5.71
CA ASN A 228 7.10 -1.43 -4.37
C ASN A 228 5.61 -1.08 -4.46
N LEU A 229 4.75 -2.10 -4.36
CA LEU A 229 3.29 -1.96 -4.41
C LEU A 229 2.73 -1.06 -3.30
N ILE A 230 3.26 -1.15 -2.09
CA ILE A 230 2.80 -0.33 -0.95
C ILE A 230 3.09 1.15 -1.23
N GLN A 231 4.27 1.45 -1.74
CA GLN A 231 4.64 2.83 -2.11
C GLN A 231 3.75 3.34 -3.24
N LEU A 232 3.51 2.54 -4.28
CA LEU A 232 2.64 2.90 -5.40
C LEU A 232 1.23 3.24 -4.91
N ILE A 233 0.62 2.40 -4.08
CA ILE A 233 -0.72 2.62 -3.53
C ILE A 233 -0.76 3.90 -2.70
N ASN A 234 0.26 4.16 -1.88
CA ASN A 234 0.35 5.39 -1.10
C ASN A 234 0.53 6.64 -1.96
N ILE A 235 1.27 6.55 -3.07
CA ILE A 235 1.44 7.64 -4.03
C ILE A 235 0.10 7.93 -4.71
N ILE A 236 -0.55 6.91 -5.28
CA ILE A 236 -1.87 7.06 -5.93
C ILE A 236 -2.89 7.61 -4.94
N GLY A 237 -2.95 7.03 -3.73
CA GLY A 237 -3.81 7.54 -2.67
C GLY A 237 -3.54 9.00 -2.35
N SER A 238 -2.27 9.39 -2.25
CA SER A 238 -1.90 10.77 -1.90
C SER A 238 -2.25 11.80 -2.97
N ILE A 239 -2.35 11.40 -4.22
CA ILE A 239 -2.81 12.28 -5.30
C ILE A 239 -4.29 12.64 -5.08
N PHE A 240 -5.16 11.65 -4.85
CA PHE A 240 -6.60 11.85 -4.81
C PHE A 240 -7.17 12.15 -3.41
N TYR A 241 -6.63 11.54 -2.37
CA TYR A 241 -7.21 11.60 -1.02
C TYR A 241 -7.28 13.01 -0.44
N GLY A 242 -6.31 13.87 -0.75
CA GLY A 242 -6.32 15.25 -0.27
C GLY A 242 -7.50 16.04 -0.81
N THR A 243 -7.71 16.01 -2.11
CA THR A 243 -8.82 16.70 -2.78
C THR A 243 -10.18 16.18 -2.30
N ILE A 244 -10.33 14.86 -2.16
CA ILE A 244 -11.56 14.24 -1.63
C ILE A 244 -11.81 14.70 -0.18
N LEU A 245 -10.79 14.68 0.67
CA LEU A 245 -10.90 15.19 2.04
C LEU A 245 -11.37 16.65 2.05
N GLY A 246 -10.81 17.50 1.19
CA GLY A 246 -11.22 18.88 1.04
C GLY A 246 -12.70 19.04 0.71
N ILE A 247 -13.23 18.21 -0.22
CA ILE A 247 -14.66 18.19 -0.56
C ILE A 247 -15.51 17.89 0.68
N PHE A 248 -15.15 16.85 1.45
CA PHE A 248 -15.89 16.47 2.66
C PHE A 248 -15.80 17.54 3.75
N LEU A 249 -14.61 18.10 4.00
CA LEU A 249 -14.44 19.15 4.99
C LEU A 249 -15.27 20.39 4.65
N VAL A 250 -15.30 20.83 3.40
CA VAL A 250 -16.14 21.95 2.97
C VAL A 250 -17.62 21.60 3.14
N GLY A 251 -18.05 20.38 2.74
CA GLY A 251 -19.44 19.95 2.86
C GLY A 251 -19.94 19.87 4.31
N ILE A 252 -19.07 19.49 5.25
CA ILE A 252 -19.41 19.36 6.67
C ILE A 252 -19.35 20.71 7.39
N PHE A 253 -18.29 21.49 7.19
CA PHE A 253 -18.02 22.69 8.00
C PHE A 253 -18.49 23.99 7.36
N ASN A 254 -18.73 24.03 6.05
CA ASN A 254 -19.12 25.25 5.34
C ASN A 254 -20.30 25.02 4.39
N THR A 255 -21.50 24.95 4.97
CA THR A 255 -22.76 24.73 4.25
C THR A 255 -23.14 25.89 3.31
N SER A 256 -22.46 27.06 3.39
CA SER A 256 -22.70 28.21 2.53
C SER A 256 -22.14 27.98 1.11
N ILE A 257 -21.20 27.06 0.92
CA ILE A 257 -20.60 26.75 -0.35
C ILE A 257 -21.47 25.73 -1.10
N LYS A 258 -21.86 26.08 -2.33
CA LYS A 258 -22.74 25.22 -3.15
C LYS A 258 -21.95 24.17 -3.92
N GLY A 259 -22.59 23.06 -4.25
CA GLY A 259 -21.97 21.90 -4.91
C GLY A 259 -21.24 22.25 -6.23
N ARG A 260 -21.73 23.23 -7.01
CA ARG A 260 -21.02 23.69 -8.23
C ARG A 260 -19.66 24.30 -7.93
N ALA A 261 -19.55 25.10 -6.86
CA ALA A 261 -18.28 25.71 -6.48
C ALA A 261 -17.29 24.65 -5.99
N ILE A 262 -17.75 23.68 -5.18
CA ILE A 262 -16.93 22.54 -4.70
C ILE A 262 -16.46 21.68 -5.87
N PHE A 263 -17.32 21.40 -6.84
CA PHE A 263 -16.98 20.58 -8.00
C PHE A 263 -15.84 21.18 -8.83
N TRP A 264 -15.93 22.46 -9.17
CA TRP A 264 -14.87 23.13 -9.94
C TRP A 264 -13.60 23.33 -9.11
N ALA A 265 -13.74 23.60 -7.81
CA ALA A 265 -12.62 23.70 -6.90
C ALA A 265 -11.84 22.37 -6.81
N ALA A 266 -12.54 21.27 -6.73
CA ALA A 266 -11.93 19.94 -6.70
C ALA A 266 -11.15 19.64 -7.97
N ILE A 267 -11.71 19.91 -9.15
CA ILE A 267 -11.02 19.73 -10.44
C ILE A 267 -9.75 20.57 -10.51
N ILE A 268 -9.84 21.87 -10.15
CA ILE A 268 -8.68 22.76 -10.19
C ILE A 268 -7.61 22.31 -9.19
N SER A 269 -8.00 21.94 -7.97
CA SER A 269 -7.07 21.44 -6.96
C SER A 269 -6.41 20.15 -7.38
N GLU A 270 -7.15 19.25 -8.02
CA GLU A 270 -6.62 17.96 -8.49
C GLU A 270 -5.59 18.17 -9.62
N ILE A 271 -5.89 19.03 -10.58
CA ILE A 271 -4.94 19.40 -11.65
C ILE A 271 -3.66 19.99 -11.03
N PHE A 272 -3.80 20.83 -10.01
CA PHE A 272 -2.66 21.42 -9.31
C PHE A 272 -1.82 20.36 -8.56
N VAL A 273 -2.47 19.45 -7.86
CA VAL A 273 -1.81 18.30 -7.18
C VAL A 273 -1.05 17.43 -8.18
N ILE A 274 -1.68 17.06 -9.30
CA ILE A 274 -1.03 16.28 -10.36
C ILE A 274 0.16 17.03 -10.94
N THR A 275 0.05 18.34 -11.16
CA THR A 275 1.16 19.15 -11.66
C THR A 275 2.35 19.15 -10.70
N ILE A 276 2.10 19.30 -9.40
CA ILE A 276 3.15 19.24 -8.36
C ILE A 276 3.78 17.85 -8.32
N PHE A 277 2.97 16.80 -8.43
CA PHE A 277 3.45 15.43 -8.44
C PHE A 277 4.41 15.17 -9.61
N VAL A 278 4.05 15.63 -10.81
CA VAL A 278 4.91 15.50 -12.02
C VAL A 278 6.22 16.28 -11.89
N TRP A 279 6.25 17.38 -11.14
CA TRP A 279 7.48 18.13 -10.86
C TRP A 279 8.44 17.44 -9.90
N ASP A 280 7.99 16.41 -9.18
CA ASP A 280 8.77 15.52 -8.28
C ASP A 280 9.69 16.26 -7.27
N LYS A 281 9.29 17.46 -6.83
CA LYS A 281 10.05 18.25 -5.86
C LYS A 281 9.56 18.13 -4.42
N ILE A 282 8.38 17.54 -4.23
CA ILE A 282 7.70 17.46 -2.94
C ILE A 282 7.33 16.01 -2.64
N GLY A 283 7.69 15.53 -1.44
CA GLY A 283 7.33 14.18 -1.02
C GLY A 283 5.82 13.95 -1.08
N PHE A 284 5.40 12.82 -1.62
CA PHE A 284 3.99 12.48 -1.94
C PHE A 284 3.01 12.67 -0.77
N LEU A 285 3.44 12.49 0.48
CA LEU A 285 2.58 12.70 1.65
C LEU A 285 2.08 14.16 1.81
N TRP A 286 2.79 15.14 1.27
CA TRP A 286 2.38 16.54 1.29
C TRP A 286 1.24 16.83 0.31
N LEU A 287 1.07 16.02 -0.73
CA LEU A 287 -0.01 16.16 -1.70
C LEU A 287 -1.39 16.10 -1.04
N ASN A 288 -1.55 15.29 0.02
CA ASN A 288 -2.79 15.23 0.79
C ASN A 288 -3.15 16.57 1.44
N LEU A 289 -2.17 17.24 2.03
CA LEU A 289 -2.37 18.57 2.62
C LEU A 289 -2.71 19.60 1.54
N ILE A 290 -1.93 19.62 0.46
CA ILE A 290 -2.07 20.57 -0.66
C ILE A 290 -3.43 20.39 -1.32
N GLY A 291 -3.87 19.15 -1.59
CA GLY A 291 -5.18 18.85 -2.17
C GLY A 291 -6.33 19.31 -1.28
N ALA A 292 -6.26 19.00 0.03
CA ALA A 292 -7.30 19.39 0.97
C ALA A 292 -7.42 20.91 1.11
N LEU A 293 -6.32 21.60 1.39
CA LEU A 293 -6.32 23.05 1.54
C LEU A 293 -6.64 23.75 0.20
N GLY A 294 -6.11 23.24 -0.91
CA GLY A 294 -6.42 23.76 -2.25
C GLY A 294 -7.92 23.73 -2.53
N THR A 295 -8.57 22.60 -2.27
CA THR A 295 -10.03 22.46 -2.46
C THR A 295 -10.82 23.39 -1.55
N ILE A 296 -10.45 23.53 -0.28
CA ILE A 296 -11.11 24.43 0.68
C ILE A 296 -10.98 25.90 0.22
N LEU A 297 -9.78 26.33 -0.13
CA LEU A 297 -9.52 27.71 -0.56
C LEU A 297 -10.20 28.01 -1.90
N MET A 298 -10.04 27.16 -2.91
CA MET A 298 -10.63 27.38 -4.23
C MET A 298 -12.15 27.33 -4.19
N SER A 299 -12.77 26.46 -3.39
CA SER A 299 -14.23 26.43 -3.25
C SER A 299 -14.77 27.74 -2.66
N SER A 300 -14.07 28.31 -1.69
CA SER A 300 -14.41 29.60 -1.09
C SER A 300 -14.28 30.74 -2.10
N ILE A 301 -13.20 30.80 -2.85
CA ILE A 301 -12.96 31.82 -3.90
C ILE A 301 -14.01 31.72 -5.00
N ILE A 302 -14.26 30.52 -5.51
CA ILE A 302 -15.26 30.31 -6.58
C ILE A 302 -16.66 30.67 -6.10
N GLN A 303 -17.04 30.26 -4.88
CA GLN A 303 -18.34 30.62 -4.31
C GLN A 303 -18.50 32.16 -4.19
N TYR A 304 -17.47 32.84 -3.71
CA TYR A 304 -17.49 34.28 -3.56
C TYR A 304 -17.64 35.01 -4.92
N THR A 305 -16.92 34.55 -5.94
CA THR A 305 -17.01 35.11 -7.30
C THR A 305 -18.37 34.87 -7.97
N PHE A 306 -18.94 33.65 -7.79
CA PHE A 306 -20.28 33.33 -8.29
C PHE A 306 -21.38 34.09 -7.55
N TYR A 307 -21.24 34.28 -6.24
CA TYR A 307 -22.23 35.01 -5.43
C TYR A 307 -22.31 36.50 -5.79
N ILE A 308 -21.17 37.13 -6.05
CA ILE A 308 -21.13 38.54 -6.49
C ILE A 308 -21.77 38.72 -7.87
N LYS A 309 -21.55 37.77 -8.82
CA LYS A 309 -22.19 37.80 -10.14
C LYS A 309 -23.69 37.52 -10.09
N SER A 310 -24.21 36.82 -9.12
CA SER A 310 -25.63 36.51 -8.99
C SER A 310 -26.45 37.62 -8.31
N LYS A 311 -25.77 38.61 -7.67
CA LYS A 311 -26.41 39.78 -7.05
C LYS A 311 -26.38 41.04 -7.94
N LYS A 312 -25.63 41.01 -9.05
CA LYS A 312 -25.72 41.99 -10.15
C LYS A 312 -26.63 41.47 -11.26
#